data_9bab5817777ed39e323fe622f1c5fe3f
#
_entry.id   9bab5817777ed39e323fe622f1c5fe3f
#
_cell.length_a   1.000
_cell.length_b   1.000
_cell.length_c   1.000
_cell.angle_alpha   90.00
_cell.angle_beta   90.00
_cell.angle_gamma   90.00
#
_symmetry.space_group_name_H-M   'P 1'
#
loop_
_entity.id
_entity.type
_entity.pdbx_description
1 polymer ?
#
loop_
_entity_poly.entity_id
_entity_poly.type
_entity_poly.pdbx_seq_one_letter_code
_entity_poly.pdbx_strand_id
1 'polypeptide(L)'
;MFVKSGSKNSVCRLIFSVPAVEYARGVFMKYNKITEGRFISRANRFVATVEINGVPTTVHVKNTGRCRELLVPGAIVYLAVSENPARKTKHDLIAVDKNGLLINMDSQVPNDVAAEWLPESGLFSPGAEIRREVTCGKSRFDFMIREGDKTSYLEVKGVTLETDGIARFPDAPTERGAKHLRELTALAEQGFGAYVLFVIQMKQIRELRPNDAMDPAFGAALREASAAGVVIRAVDCIVTPESLVADREVKVVL
;
A
#
# COMPACT_ATOMS: atom_id res chain seq x y z
N MET A 1 52.38 -19.97 -2.28
CA MET A 1 51.67 -18.84 -1.64
C MET A 1 50.33 -18.66 -2.39
N PHE A 2 49.28 -19.32 -1.89
CA PHE A 2 47.97 -19.36 -2.56
C PHE A 2 47.08 -18.31 -1.94
N VAL A 3 46.67 -17.32 -2.71
CA VAL A 3 45.66 -16.34 -2.34
C VAL A 3 44.29 -16.96 -2.65
N LYS A 4 43.50 -17.27 -1.63
CA LYS A 4 42.08 -17.66 -1.77
C LYS A 4 41.23 -16.40 -1.88
N SER A 5 40.76 -16.12 -3.09
CA SER A 5 39.65 -15.21 -3.35
C SER A 5 38.35 -15.93 -3.02
N GLY A 6 37.72 -15.59 -1.92
CA GLY A 6 36.43 -16.11 -1.50
C GLY A 6 35.31 -15.13 -1.85
N SER A 7 34.80 -15.21 -3.07
CA SER A 7 33.54 -14.54 -3.46
C SER A 7 32.38 -15.29 -2.81
N LYS A 8 31.78 -14.72 -1.79
CA LYS A 8 30.47 -15.18 -1.25
C LYS A 8 29.34 -14.50 -2.04
N ASN A 9 29.10 -14.96 -3.26
CA ASN A 9 27.84 -14.69 -3.93
C ASN A 9 26.73 -15.46 -3.22
N SER A 10 26.00 -14.79 -2.34
CA SER A 10 24.74 -15.29 -1.78
C SER A 10 23.67 -15.17 -2.87
N VAL A 11 23.64 -16.14 -3.79
CA VAL A 11 22.59 -16.24 -4.81
C VAL A 11 21.26 -16.47 -4.10
N CYS A 12 20.31 -15.56 -4.31
CA CYS A 12 18.94 -15.71 -3.87
C CYS A 12 18.36 -16.99 -4.50
N ARG A 13 18.38 -18.12 -3.77
CA ARG A 13 17.74 -19.36 -4.22
C ARG A 13 16.22 -19.19 -4.13
N LEU A 14 15.59 -18.99 -5.27
CA LEU A 14 14.14 -19.02 -5.43
C LEU A 14 13.64 -20.44 -5.15
N ILE A 15 12.96 -20.64 -4.01
CA ILE A 15 12.19 -21.86 -3.77
C ILE A 15 10.85 -21.68 -4.47
N PHE A 16 10.69 -22.35 -5.62
CA PHE A 16 9.48 -22.32 -6.43
C PHE A 16 8.46 -23.32 -5.89
N SER A 17 7.35 -22.80 -5.32
CA SER A 17 6.05 -23.48 -5.38
C SER A 17 4.91 -22.55 -4.93
N VAL A 18 4.49 -21.66 -5.81
CA VAL A 18 3.14 -21.07 -5.74
C VAL A 18 2.66 -20.93 -7.18
N PRO A 19 1.46 -21.40 -7.54
CA PRO A 19 0.95 -21.28 -8.91
C PRO A 19 0.79 -19.80 -9.29
N ALA A 20 1.13 -19.47 -10.55
CA ALA A 20 0.84 -18.19 -11.15
C ALA A 20 -0.68 -17.97 -11.13
N VAL A 21 -1.15 -16.88 -10.53
CA VAL A 21 -2.56 -16.50 -10.59
C VAL A 21 -2.76 -15.78 -11.94
N GLU A 22 -3.48 -16.41 -12.87
CA GLU A 22 -3.98 -15.74 -14.07
C GLU A 22 -5.01 -14.67 -13.65
N TYR A 23 -4.65 -13.40 -13.83
CA TYR A 23 -5.59 -12.29 -13.64
C TYR A 23 -6.52 -12.19 -14.85
N ALA A 24 -7.79 -12.54 -14.65
CA ALA A 24 -8.84 -12.26 -15.62
C ALA A 24 -9.03 -10.73 -15.72
N ARG A 25 -9.00 -10.20 -16.94
CA ARG A 25 -9.30 -8.78 -17.23
C ARG A 25 -10.67 -8.41 -16.66
N GLY A 26 -10.73 -7.38 -15.82
CA GLY A 26 -11.98 -6.73 -15.44
C GLY A 26 -12.48 -6.94 -14.01
N VAL A 27 -11.69 -7.49 -13.09
CA VAL A 27 -12.06 -7.52 -11.66
C VAL A 27 -11.43 -6.32 -10.97
N PHE A 28 -12.21 -5.25 -10.77
CA PHE A 28 -11.80 -4.13 -9.94
C PHE A 28 -12.06 -4.45 -8.46
N MET A 29 -11.16 -3.97 -7.58
CA MET A 29 -11.33 -4.08 -6.15
C MET A 29 -12.69 -3.48 -5.72
N LYS A 30 -13.58 -4.32 -5.19
CA LYS A 30 -14.91 -3.92 -4.74
C LYS A 30 -15.27 -4.53 -3.39
N TYR A 31 -16.00 -3.75 -2.61
CA TYR A 31 -16.68 -4.23 -1.41
C TYR A 31 -18.11 -4.63 -1.75
N ASN A 32 -18.57 -5.78 -1.26
CA ASN A 32 -19.86 -6.34 -1.68
C ASN A 32 -21.07 -5.59 -1.10
N LYS A 33 -20.99 -5.15 0.15
CA LYS A 33 -22.09 -4.51 0.85
C LYS A 33 -21.58 -3.41 1.75
N ILE A 34 -22.06 -2.20 1.51
CA ILE A 34 -21.64 -1.00 2.23
C ILE A 34 -22.80 -0.45 3.04
N THR A 35 -22.50 0.07 4.21
CA THR A 35 -23.40 0.91 5.00
C THR A 35 -22.67 2.18 5.40
N GLU A 36 -23.40 3.29 5.46
CA GLU A 36 -22.92 4.58 5.96
C GLU A 36 -23.11 4.66 7.47
N GLY A 37 -22.23 5.42 8.14
CA GLY A 37 -22.37 5.73 9.55
C GLY A 37 -21.66 7.03 9.92
N ARG A 38 -21.80 7.43 11.18
CA ARG A 38 -21.10 8.58 11.75
C ARG A 38 -20.10 8.10 12.79
N PHE A 39 -18.84 8.51 12.62
CA PHE A 39 -17.77 8.15 13.55
C PHE A 39 -18.03 8.80 14.92
N ILE A 40 -17.95 8.00 15.98
CA ILE A 40 -18.08 8.49 17.37
C ILE A 40 -16.72 8.53 18.04
N SER A 41 -16.01 7.38 18.10
CA SER A 41 -14.74 7.27 18.80
C SER A 41 -13.94 6.05 18.37
N ARG A 42 -12.63 6.06 18.65
CA ARG A 42 -11.72 4.93 18.39
C ARG A 42 -11.08 4.49 19.71
N ALA A 43 -11.47 3.30 20.19
CA ALA A 43 -10.99 2.74 21.45
C ALA A 43 -9.51 2.31 21.36
N ASN A 44 -9.10 1.75 20.23
CA ASN A 44 -7.73 1.35 19.93
C ASN A 44 -7.53 1.28 18.40
N ARG A 45 -6.33 0.83 17.93
CA ARG A 45 -6.04 0.81 16.49
C ARG A 45 -6.92 -0.15 15.67
N PHE A 46 -7.68 -1.04 16.30
CA PHE A 46 -8.48 -2.05 15.61
C PHE A 46 -9.99 -1.89 15.81
N VAL A 47 -10.42 -1.08 16.78
CA VAL A 47 -11.83 -0.99 17.19
C VAL A 47 -12.26 0.46 17.29
N ALA A 48 -13.39 0.77 16.67
CA ALA A 48 -14.07 2.05 16.74
C ALA A 48 -15.55 1.87 17.10
N THR A 49 -16.19 2.95 17.51
CA THR A 49 -17.63 3.07 17.67
C THR A 49 -18.15 4.01 16.58
N VAL A 50 -19.15 3.54 15.83
CA VAL A 50 -19.80 4.29 14.75
C VAL A 50 -21.31 4.23 14.98
N GLU A 51 -21.99 5.34 14.81
CA GLU A 51 -23.45 5.38 14.80
C GLU A 51 -23.95 4.90 13.43
N ILE A 52 -24.71 3.83 13.41
CA ILE A 52 -25.36 3.26 12.22
C ILE A 52 -26.87 3.29 12.46
N ASN A 53 -27.61 4.03 11.64
CA ASN A 53 -29.07 4.19 11.78
C ASN A 53 -29.50 4.63 13.20
N GLY A 54 -28.75 5.57 13.81
CA GLY A 54 -29.01 6.07 15.16
C GLY A 54 -28.52 5.14 16.28
N VAL A 55 -27.88 4.02 15.98
CA VAL A 55 -27.44 3.03 16.98
C VAL A 55 -25.91 3.00 17.06
N PRO A 56 -25.29 3.31 18.22
CA PRO A 56 -23.86 3.14 18.44
C PRO A 56 -23.45 1.67 18.27
N THR A 57 -22.57 1.41 17.30
CA THR A 57 -22.16 0.07 16.89
C THR A 57 -20.63 -0.07 16.95
N THR A 58 -20.16 -1.16 17.54
CA THR A 58 -18.72 -1.49 17.54
C THR A 58 -18.32 -2.06 16.19
N VAL A 59 -17.29 -1.47 15.57
CA VAL A 59 -16.80 -1.83 14.24
C VAL A 59 -15.29 -2.10 14.28
N HIS A 60 -14.82 -2.92 13.35
CA HIS A 60 -13.39 -3.14 13.15
C HIS A 60 -12.82 -2.04 12.24
N VAL A 61 -11.61 -1.56 12.56
CA VAL A 61 -10.86 -0.60 11.73
C VAL A 61 -9.78 -1.35 10.97
N LYS A 62 -9.87 -1.40 9.65
CA LYS A 62 -8.92 -2.11 8.77
C LYS A 62 -7.64 -1.29 8.50
N ASN A 63 -7.26 -0.43 9.44
CA ASN A 63 -6.04 0.38 9.34
C ASN A 63 -5.36 0.47 10.70
N THR A 64 -4.07 0.10 10.75
CA THR A 64 -3.26 0.17 11.97
C THR A 64 -2.64 1.56 12.20
N GLY A 65 -2.68 2.46 11.21
CA GLY A 65 -2.26 3.85 11.30
C GLY A 65 -3.11 4.64 12.30
N ARG A 66 -2.63 5.81 12.66
CA ARG A 66 -3.34 6.67 13.64
C ARG A 66 -4.60 7.27 13.04
N CYS A 67 -4.55 7.76 11.81
CA CYS A 67 -5.65 8.36 11.05
C CYS A 67 -6.47 9.37 11.88
N ARG A 68 -5.81 10.15 12.75
CA ARG A 68 -6.48 11.10 13.67
C ARG A 68 -7.15 12.25 12.93
N GLU A 69 -6.55 12.64 11.83
CA GLU A 69 -7.03 13.69 10.93
C GLU A 69 -8.25 13.28 10.11
N LEU A 70 -8.50 11.97 10.02
CA LEU A 70 -9.65 11.40 9.32
C LEU A 70 -10.78 11.01 10.27
N LEU A 71 -10.43 10.30 11.34
CA LEU A 71 -11.40 9.75 12.30
C LEU A 71 -11.71 10.77 13.39
N VAL A 72 -12.38 11.86 12.99
CA VAL A 72 -12.89 12.89 13.91
C VAL A 72 -14.36 12.62 14.26
N PRO A 73 -14.80 12.87 15.50
CA PRO A 73 -16.21 12.67 15.89
C PRO A 73 -17.18 13.40 14.94
N GLY A 74 -18.21 12.68 14.47
CA GLY A 74 -19.19 13.18 13.51
C GLY A 74 -18.83 13.00 12.04
N ALA A 75 -17.61 12.59 11.70
CA ALA A 75 -17.22 12.31 10.32
C ALA A 75 -18.11 11.21 9.71
N ILE A 76 -18.50 11.39 8.45
CA ILE A 76 -19.20 10.36 7.68
C ILE A 76 -18.19 9.26 7.31
N VAL A 77 -18.54 8.02 7.60
CA VAL A 77 -17.71 6.86 7.35
C VAL A 77 -18.49 5.79 6.61
N TYR A 78 -17.78 5.00 5.81
CA TYR A 78 -18.33 3.88 5.07
C TYR A 78 -17.76 2.57 5.61
N LEU A 79 -18.65 1.59 5.75
CA LEU A 79 -18.40 0.34 6.43
C LEU A 79 -18.74 -0.83 5.51
N ALA A 80 -17.79 -1.70 5.27
CA ALA A 80 -18.05 -2.97 4.60
C ALA A 80 -18.70 -3.96 5.57
N VAL A 81 -19.79 -4.57 5.16
CA VAL A 81 -20.52 -5.56 5.97
C VAL A 81 -19.90 -6.95 5.74
N SER A 82 -19.43 -7.57 6.81
CA SER A 82 -18.90 -8.94 6.75
C SER A 82 -20.03 -9.96 6.67
N GLU A 83 -19.92 -10.87 5.72
CA GLU A 83 -20.83 -12.02 5.58
C GLU A 83 -20.45 -13.20 6.50
N ASN A 84 -19.28 -13.14 7.16
CA ASN A 84 -18.85 -14.20 8.07
C ASN A 84 -19.59 -14.12 9.41
N PRO A 85 -20.50 -15.07 9.72
CA PRO A 85 -21.32 -15.05 10.94
C PRO A 85 -20.49 -15.25 12.23
N ALA A 86 -19.30 -15.84 12.13
CA ALA A 86 -18.42 -16.10 13.27
C ALA A 86 -17.66 -14.85 13.75
N ARG A 87 -17.69 -13.73 13.00
CA ARG A 87 -16.99 -12.50 13.41
C ARG A 87 -17.71 -11.79 14.54
N LYS A 88 -16.93 -11.33 15.52
CA LYS A 88 -17.43 -10.50 16.64
C LYS A 88 -17.92 -9.12 16.18
N THR A 89 -17.25 -8.54 15.15
CA THR A 89 -17.64 -7.28 14.53
C THR A 89 -18.16 -7.56 13.11
N LYS A 90 -19.37 -7.12 12.82
CA LYS A 90 -20.02 -7.32 11.51
C LYS A 90 -19.62 -6.25 10.48
N HIS A 91 -18.96 -5.18 10.90
CA HIS A 91 -18.64 -4.04 10.06
C HIS A 91 -17.14 -3.75 10.11
N ASP A 92 -16.55 -3.51 8.94
CA ASP A 92 -15.19 -3.03 8.75
C ASP A 92 -15.24 -1.56 8.28
N LEU A 93 -14.67 -0.63 9.04
CA LEU A 93 -14.52 0.75 8.62
C LEU A 93 -13.45 0.82 7.53
N ILE A 94 -13.86 1.21 6.33
CA ILE A 94 -13.02 1.15 5.12
C ILE A 94 -12.78 2.50 4.47
N ALA A 95 -13.67 3.48 4.64
CA ALA A 95 -13.50 4.81 4.06
C ALA A 95 -14.11 5.90 4.95
N VAL A 96 -13.63 7.12 4.75
CA VAL A 96 -14.09 8.32 5.45
C VAL A 96 -14.23 9.48 4.49
N ASP A 97 -15.27 10.29 4.66
CA ASP A 97 -15.43 11.57 3.97
C ASP A 97 -14.73 12.67 4.79
N LYS A 98 -13.67 13.21 4.24
CA LYS A 98 -12.95 14.38 4.76
C LYS A 98 -13.39 15.62 3.98
N ASN A 99 -14.51 16.22 4.38
CA ASN A 99 -15.04 17.45 3.77
C ASN A 99 -15.27 17.33 2.24
N GLY A 100 -15.87 16.23 1.79
CA GLY A 100 -16.13 15.97 0.38
C GLY A 100 -14.98 15.26 -0.36
N LEU A 101 -13.86 15.02 0.31
CA LEU A 101 -12.79 14.15 -0.19
C LEU A 101 -12.96 12.76 0.40
N LEU A 102 -13.39 11.82 -0.41
CA LEU A 102 -13.51 10.43 0.02
C LEU A 102 -12.15 9.75 0.04
N ILE A 103 -11.75 9.24 1.20
CA ILE A 103 -10.49 8.57 1.44
C ILE A 103 -10.76 7.13 1.84
N ASN A 104 -10.30 6.17 1.05
CA ASN A 104 -10.28 4.78 1.47
C ASN A 104 -9.15 4.59 2.48
N MET A 105 -9.43 3.91 3.59
CA MET A 105 -8.43 3.71 4.65
C MET A 105 -8.15 2.23 4.93
N ASP A 106 -8.66 1.32 4.13
CA ASP A 106 -8.35 -0.11 4.24
C ASP A 106 -6.87 -0.36 3.86
N SER A 107 -6.05 -0.74 4.83
CA SER A 107 -4.61 -0.94 4.63
C SER A 107 -4.24 -2.23 3.87
N GLN A 108 -5.21 -3.09 3.56
CA GLN A 108 -5.00 -4.34 2.81
C GLN A 108 -5.19 -4.15 1.31
N VAL A 109 -6.04 -3.20 0.92
CA VAL A 109 -6.47 -2.98 -0.47
C VAL A 109 -5.38 -2.40 -1.39
N PRO A 110 -4.39 -1.62 -0.96
CA PRO A 110 -3.35 -1.12 -1.84
C PRO A 110 -2.65 -2.19 -2.68
N ASN A 111 -2.45 -3.40 -2.13
CA ASN A 111 -1.84 -4.51 -2.85
C ASN A 111 -2.77 -5.07 -3.94
N ASP A 112 -4.08 -5.05 -3.74
CA ASP A 112 -5.03 -5.48 -4.77
C ASP A 112 -5.12 -4.45 -5.89
N VAL A 113 -5.19 -3.16 -5.55
CA VAL A 113 -5.13 -2.05 -6.51
C VAL A 113 -3.83 -2.08 -7.34
N ALA A 114 -2.69 -2.32 -6.69
CA ALA A 114 -1.42 -2.46 -7.38
C ALA A 114 -1.42 -3.66 -8.35
N ALA A 115 -1.97 -4.80 -7.95
CA ALA A 115 -2.08 -5.98 -8.80
C ALA A 115 -2.92 -5.75 -10.05
N GLU A 116 -4.00 -4.97 -9.93
CA GLU A 116 -4.86 -4.59 -11.06
C GLU A 116 -4.19 -3.57 -11.99
N TRP A 117 -3.45 -2.63 -11.40
CA TRP A 117 -2.82 -1.53 -12.13
C TRP A 117 -1.53 -1.94 -12.85
N LEU A 118 -0.68 -2.77 -12.24
CA LEU A 118 0.65 -3.10 -12.75
C LEU A 118 0.66 -3.63 -14.20
N PRO A 119 -0.25 -4.52 -14.63
CA PRO A 119 -0.27 -5.03 -16.00
C PRO A 119 -0.54 -3.95 -17.06
N GLU A 120 -1.28 -2.90 -16.72
CA GLU A 120 -1.70 -1.82 -17.61
C GLU A 120 -0.87 -0.53 -17.40
N SER A 121 0.03 -0.51 -16.42
CA SER A 121 0.79 0.68 -16.01
C SER A 121 1.83 1.17 -17.02
N GLY A 122 2.24 0.32 -17.94
CA GLY A 122 3.37 0.59 -18.82
C GLY A 122 4.75 0.54 -18.13
N LEU A 123 4.82 0.22 -16.84
CA LEU A 123 6.10 0.06 -16.12
C LEU A 123 6.85 -1.22 -16.53
N PHE A 124 6.11 -2.22 -16.98
CA PHE A 124 6.61 -3.52 -17.37
C PHE A 124 6.09 -3.90 -18.75
N SER A 125 6.80 -4.80 -19.43
CA SER A 125 6.41 -5.26 -20.75
C SER A 125 5.08 -6.02 -20.71
N PRO A 126 4.25 -5.92 -21.76
CA PRO A 126 3.06 -6.76 -21.88
C PRO A 126 3.43 -8.25 -21.76
N GLY A 127 2.77 -8.98 -20.88
CA GLY A 127 3.05 -10.39 -20.63
C GLY A 127 4.16 -10.66 -19.60
N ALA A 128 4.66 -9.63 -18.89
CA ALA A 128 5.51 -9.83 -17.71
C ALA A 128 4.83 -10.76 -16.70
N GLU A 129 5.58 -11.71 -16.16
CA GLU A 129 5.08 -12.58 -15.09
C GLU A 129 5.06 -11.80 -13.77
N ILE A 130 3.87 -11.60 -13.19
CA ILE A 130 3.68 -10.90 -11.92
C ILE A 130 3.29 -11.91 -10.84
N ARG A 131 4.08 -11.99 -9.76
CA ARG A 131 3.81 -12.83 -8.60
C ARG A 131 3.67 -11.98 -7.35
N ARG A 132 2.67 -12.29 -6.51
CA ARG A 132 2.45 -11.62 -5.23
C ARG A 132 3.19 -12.33 -4.10
N GLU A 133 3.51 -11.57 -3.05
CA GLU A 133 3.98 -12.09 -1.75
C GLU A 133 5.22 -12.98 -1.85
N VAL A 134 6.27 -12.52 -2.54
CA VAL A 134 7.47 -13.30 -2.83
C VAL A 134 8.57 -13.02 -1.82
N THR A 135 9.09 -14.09 -1.22
CA THR A 135 10.23 -13.99 -0.30
C THR A 135 11.54 -13.90 -1.09
N CYS A 136 12.35 -12.88 -0.79
CA CYS A 136 13.72 -12.75 -1.25
C CYS A 136 14.63 -12.43 -0.06
N GLY A 137 15.60 -13.29 0.19
CA GLY A 137 16.47 -13.17 1.37
C GLY A 137 15.69 -13.26 2.68
N LYS A 138 15.72 -12.19 3.47
CA LYS A 138 15.04 -12.10 4.78
C LYS A 138 13.72 -11.32 4.71
N SER A 139 13.33 -10.83 3.54
CA SER A 139 12.11 -10.05 3.36
C SER A 139 11.14 -10.68 2.38
N ARG A 140 9.88 -10.37 2.58
CA ARG A 140 8.79 -10.69 1.68
C ARG A 140 8.33 -9.40 1.05
N PHE A 141 8.50 -9.31 -0.28
CA PHE A 141 8.05 -8.19 -1.08
C PHE A 141 6.63 -8.43 -1.60
N ASP A 142 5.88 -7.36 -1.79
CA ASP A 142 4.49 -7.46 -2.23
C ASP A 142 4.37 -8.05 -3.64
N PHE A 143 5.33 -7.73 -4.53
CA PHE A 143 5.39 -8.29 -5.88
C PHE A 143 6.81 -8.63 -6.31
N MET A 144 6.91 -9.68 -7.13
CA MET A 144 8.05 -9.97 -8.01
C MET A 144 7.55 -9.95 -9.45
N ILE A 145 8.28 -9.28 -10.32
CA ILE A 145 7.97 -9.18 -11.76
C ILE A 145 9.13 -9.75 -12.54
N ARG A 146 8.84 -10.63 -13.51
CA ARG A 146 9.83 -11.23 -14.40
C ARG A 146 9.55 -10.86 -15.84
N GLU A 147 10.59 -10.34 -16.53
CA GLU A 147 10.58 -9.98 -17.94
C GLU A 147 11.79 -10.65 -18.60
N GLY A 148 11.60 -11.83 -19.20
CA GLY A 148 12.71 -12.66 -19.67
C GLY A 148 13.67 -13.01 -18.53
N ASP A 149 14.94 -12.62 -18.66
CA ASP A 149 15.98 -12.86 -17.63
C ASP A 149 16.00 -11.78 -16.54
N LYS A 150 15.28 -10.68 -16.71
CA LYS A 150 15.22 -9.61 -15.74
C LYS A 150 14.19 -9.92 -14.65
N THR A 151 14.61 -9.83 -13.40
CA THR A 151 13.74 -9.96 -12.22
C THR A 151 13.70 -8.63 -11.49
N SER A 152 12.50 -8.21 -11.10
CA SER A 152 12.24 -6.98 -10.36
C SER A 152 11.42 -7.27 -9.10
N TYR A 153 11.65 -6.51 -8.04
CA TYR A 153 10.90 -6.56 -6.80
C TYR A 153 10.20 -5.22 -6.54
N LEU A 154 8.97 -5.28 -6.07
CA LEU A 154 8.16 -4.09 -5.82
C LEU A 154 7.50 -4.19 -4.44
N GLU A 155 7.60 -3.09 -3.70
CA GLU A 155 6.95 -2.88 -2.41
C GLU A 155 5.85 -1.83 -2.56
N VAL A 156 4.66 -2.11 -2.04
CA VAL A 156 3.49 -1.21 -2.07
C VAL A 156 3.36 -0.48 -0.75
N LYS A 157 3.00 0.80 -0.81
CA LYS A 157 2.68 1.63 0.34
C LYS A 157 1.33 2.32 0.14
N GLY A 158 0.35 2.00 0.97
CA GLY A 158 -0.92 2.72 1.00
C GLY A 158 -0.76 4.09 1.65
N VAL A 159 -1.33 5.12 1.04
CA VAL A 159 -1.21 6.51 1.51
C VAL A 159 -2.60 7.09 1.74
N THR A 160 -2.84 7.53 2.99
CA THR A 160 -4.11 8.13 3.41
C THR A 160 -3.95 9.52 4.02
N LEU A 161 -2.71 9.93 4.32
CA LEU A 161 -2.43 11.26 4.89
C LEU A 161 -2.33 12.30 3.77
N GLU A 162 -3.17 13.32 3.86
CA GLU A 162 -3.23 14.44 2.92
C GLU A 162 -3.37 15.76 3.68
N THR A 163 -2.68 16.79 3.21
CA THR A 163 -2.85 18.19 3.62
C THR A 163 -2.68 19.09 2.39
N ASP A 164 -3.67 19.90 2.09
CA ASP A 164 -3.68 20.88 1.00
C ASP A 164 -3.31 20.30 -0.37
N GLY A 165 -3.80 19.10 -0.69
CA GLY A 165 -3.54 18.40 -1.95
C GLY A 165 -2.13 17.80 -2.05
N ILE A 166 -1.42 17.69 -0.94
CA ILE A 166 -0.12 17.02 -0.83
C ILE A 166 -0.31 15.74 -0.02
N ALA A 167 -0.10 14.59 -0.66
CA ALA A 167 -0.04 13.31 0.04
C ALA A 167 1.31 13.17 0.74
N ARG A 168 1.30 12.58 1.95
CA ARG A 168 2.52 12.36 2.74
C ARG A 168 2.58 10.93 3.26
N PHE A 169 3.79 10.39 3.28
CA PHE A 169 4.04 9.07 3.86
C PHE A 169 5.36 9.07 4.66
N PRO A 170 5.42 8.44 5.84
CA PRO A 170 4.33 7.72 6.52
C PRO A 170 3.43 8.63 7.39
N ASP A 171 2.28 8.10 7.81
CA ASP A 171 1.37 8.74 8.78
C ASP A 171 1.80 8.49 10.24
N ALA A 172 2.68 7.52 10.46
CA ALA A 172 3.30 7.17 11.74
C ALA A 172 4.70 6.60 11.51
N PRO A 173 5.63 6.66 12.49
CA PRO A 173 6.97 6.08 12.35
C PRO A 173 6.93 4.62 11.92
N THR A 174 7.76 4.24 10.95
CA THR A 174 7.77 2.92 10.33
C THR A 174 9.18 2.35 10.12
N GLU A 175 9.74 1.74 11.16
CA GLU A 175 11.03 1.05 11.06
C GLU A 175 11.03 -0.03 9.97
N ARG A 176 9.91 -0.76 9.84
CA ARG A 176 9.73 -1.76 8.78
C ARG A 176 9.76 -1.14 7.39
N GLY A 177 9.17 0.06 7.22
CA GLY A 177 9.21 0.78 5.94
C GLY A 177 10.62 1.14 5.52
N ALA A 178 11.41 1.74 6.42
CA ALA A 178 12.81 2.07 6.18
C ALA A 178 13.68 0.81 5.92
N LYS A 179 13.40 -0.30 6.62
CA LYS A 179 14.06 -1.59 6.38
C LYS A 179 13.82 -2.09 4.95
N HIS A 180 12.56 -2.11 4.48
CA HIS A 180 12.22 -2.55 3.12
C HIS A 180 12.90 -1.68 2.05
N LEU A 181 13.02 -0.36 2.28
CA LEU A 181 13.74 0.54 1.36
C LEU A 181 15.22 0.15 1.24
N ARG A 182 15.91 -0.09 2.37
CA ARG A 182 17.31 -0.52 2.35
C ARG A 182 17.50 -1.88 1.65
N GLU A 183 16.56 -2.79 1.80
CA GLU A 183 16.61 -4.08 1.11
C GLU A 183 16.38 -3.94 -0.40
N LEU A 184 15.47 -3.06 -0.82
CA LEU A 184 15.30 -2.71 -2.24
C LEU A 184 16.55 -2.03 -2.80
N THR A 185 17.19 -1.14 -2.03
CA THR A 185 18.48 -0.54 -2.38
C THR A 185 19.53 -1.61 -2.65
N ALA A 186 19.70 -2.57 -1.73
CA ALA A 186 20.64 -3.66 -1.90
C ALA A 186 20.33 -4.56 -3.10
N LEU A 187 19.06 -4.73 -3.46
CA LEU A 187 18.66 -5.47 -4.68
C LEU A 187 18.99 -4.67 -5.95
N ALA A 188 18.76 -3.37 -5.96
CA ALA A 188 19.13 -2.50 -7.08
C ALA A 188 20.65 -2.53 -7.33
N GLU A 189 21.47 -2.45 -6.28
CA GLU A 189 22.93 -2.56 -6.35
C GLU A 189 23.41 -3.93 -6.87
N GLN A 190 22.62 -4.99 -6.69
CA GLN A 190 22.89 -6.33 -7.24
C GLN A 190 22.39 -6.51 -8.69
N GLY A 191 21.79 -5.47 -9.31
CA GLY A 191 21.30 -5.49 -10.68
C GLY A 191 19.87 -5.98 -10.86
N PHE A 192 19.12 -6.22 -9.79
CA PHE A 192 17.68 -6.45 -9.86
C PHE A 192 16.93 -5.15 -10.12
N GLY A 193 15.78 -5.23 -10.78
CA GLY A 193 14.82 -4.12 -10.75
C GLY A 193 14.27 -3.95 -9.34
N ALA A 194 14.18 -2.72 -8.85
CA ALA A 194 13.68 -2.42 -7.53
C ALA A 194 12.69 -1.25 -7.59
N TYR A 195 11.51 -1.41 -7.00
CA TYR A 195 10.41 -0.46 -7.13
C TYR A 195 9.71 -0.22 -5.80
N VAL A 196 9.29 1.02 -5.57
CA VAL A 196 8.32 1.39 -4.54
C VAL A 196 7.12 2.03 -5.21
N LEU A 197 5.94 1.50 -4.97
CA LEU A 197 4.68 2.05 -5.46
C LEU A 197 3.85 2.58 -4.29
N PHE A 198 3.61 3.89 -4.28
CA PHE A 198 2.68 4.51 -3.37
C PHE A 198 1.28 4.54 -4.00
N VAL A 199 0.35 3.83 -3.40
CA VAL A 199 -1.07 3.84 -3.76
C VAL A 199 -1.76 4.88 -2.88
N ILE A 200 -2.08 6.04 -3.46
CA ILE A 200 -2.73 7.15 -2.77
C ILE A 200 -4.24 6.89 -2.81
N GLN A 201 -4.79 6.54 -1.66
CA GLN A 201 -6.16 6.03 -1.53
C GLN A 201 -7.21 7.16 -1.56
N MET A 202 -6.99 8.17 -2.41
CA MET A 202 -7.87 9.32 -2.63
C MET A 202 -7.54 10.02 -3.95
N LYS A 203 -8.41 10.96 -4.35
CA LYS A 203 -8.21 11.87 -5.50
C LYS A 203 -7.71 13.25 -5.06
N GLN A 204 -7.56 14.16 -6.03
CA GLN A 204 -7.21 15.58 -5.86
C GLN A 204 -5.79 15.80 -5.31
N ILE A 205 -4.88 14.86 -5.52
CA ILE A 205 -3.50 14.95 -5.08
C ILE A 205 -2.62 15.52 -6.20
N ARG A 206 -1.83 16.55 -5.88
CA ARG A 206 -0.89 17.17 -6.80
C ARG A 206 0.48 16.52 -6.76
N GLU A 207 0.91 16.11 -5.58
CA GLU A 207 2.21 15.47 -5.37
C GLU A 207 2.25 14.62 -4.09
N LEU A 208 3.16 13.66 -4.07
CA LEU A 208 3.52 12.89 -2.89
C LEU A 208 4.87 13.34 -2.36
N ARG A 209 4.99 13.50 -1.04
CA ARG A 209 6.25 13.80 -0.35
C ARG A 209 6.51 12.84 0.81
N PRO A 210 7.79 12.55 1.13
CA PRO A 210 8.11 11.93 2.40
C PRO A 210 7.68 12.84 3.56
N ASN A 211 7.24 12.23 4.66
CA ASN A 211 6.83 12.95 5.85
C ASN A 211 8.00 13.00 6.85
N ASP A 212 9.01 13.81 6.54
CA ASP A 212 10.22 13.93 7.36
C ASP A 212 9.93 14.42 8.79
N ALA A 213 8.86 15.19 8.97
CA ALA A 213 8.43 15.63 10.31
C ALA A 213 7.94 14.45 11.18
N MET A 214 7.42 13.39 10.55
CA MET A 214 6.91 12.20 11.23
C MET A 214 7.98 11.12 11.35
N ASP A 215 8.75 10.89 10.27
CA ASP A 215 9.78 9.84 10.21
C ASP A 215 10.94 10.29 9.29
N PRO A 216 11.91 11.05 9.82
CA PRO A 216 13.06 11.50 9.04
C PRO A 216 13.93 10.33 8.56
N ALA A 217 13.93 9.19 9.27
CA ALA A 217 14.70 8.02 8.88
C ALA A 217 14.10 7.34 7.64
N PHE A 218 12.77 7.31 7.52
CA PHE A 218 12.10 6.85 6.30
C PHE A 218 12.39 7.77 5.12
N GLY A 219 12.30 9.10 5.30
CA GLY A 219 12.58 10.06 4.24
C GLY A 219 14.02 9.98 3.74
N ALA A 220 14.98 9.84 4.63
CA ALA A 220 16.39 9.63 4.28
C ALA A 220 16.58 8.33 3.48
N ALA A 221 16.03 7.21 3.97
CA ALA A 221 16.11 5.92 3.29
C ALA A 221 15.43 5.95 1.89
N LEU A 222 14.35 6.72 1.72
CA LEU A 222 13.68 6.86 0.43
C LEU A 222 14.54 7.62 -0.59
N ARG A 223 15.23 8.67 -0.15
CA ARG A 223 16.19 9.43 -1.00
C ARG A 223 17.41 8.60 -1.36
N GLU A 224 17.97 7.86 -0.39
CA GLU A 224 19.09 6.93 -0.62
C GLU A 224 18.68 5.83 -1.64
N ALA A 225 17.51 5.24 -1.47
CA ALA A 225 16.98 4.25 -2.39
C ALA A 225 16.83 4.81 -3.82
N SER A 226 16.28 6.02 -3.96
CA SER A 226 16.18 6.70 -5.25
C SER A 226 17.54 6.94 -5.90
N ALA A 227 18.53 7.40 -5.12
CA ALA A 227 19.89 7.63 -5.60
C ALA A 227 20.59 6.33 -6.04
N ALA A 228 20.26 5.20 -5.44
CA ALA A 228 20.77 3.87 -5.79
C ALA A 228 20.01 3.20 -6.96
N GLY A 229 19.03 3.89 -7.57
CA GLY A 229 18.32 3.39 -8.74
C GLY A 229 17.00 2.66 -8.44
N VAL A 230 16.51 2.70 -7.19
CA VAL A 230 15.14 2.23 -6.90
C VAL A 230 14.14 3.19 -7.55
N VAL A 231 13.25 2.66 -8.37
CA VAL A 231 12.21 3.43 -9.05
C VAL A 231 11.06 3.69 -8.09
N ILE A 232 10.78 4.97 -7.83
CA ILE A 232 9.71 5.40 -6.94
C ILE A 232 8.56 5.94 -7.79
N ARG A 233 7.36 5.35 -7.61
CA ARG A 233 6.14 5.75 -8.30
C ARG A 233 5.02 6.01 -7.30
N ALA A 234 4.09 6.85 -7.69
CA ALA A 234 2.87 7.09 -6.93
C ALA A 234 1.69 7.15 -7.90
N VAL A 235 0.56 6.59 -7.51
CA VAL A 235 -0.70 6.62 -8.27
C VAL A 235 -1.83 7.04 -7.34
N ASP A 236 -2.69 7.96 -7.79
CA ASP A 236 -3.91 8.28 -7.06
C ASP A 236 -5.04 7.31 -7.45
N CYS A 237 -6.11 7.32 -6.66
CA CYS A 237 -7.23 6.40 -6.88
C CYS A 237 -8.56 7.14 -6.99
N ILE A 238 -9.40 6.68 -7.92
CA ILE A 238 -10.83 6.96 -7.85
C ILE A 238 -11.40 6.15 -6.71
N VAL A 239 -12.01 6.83 -5.75
CA VAL A 239 -12.61 6.22 -4.56
C VAL A 239 -14.11 6.40 -4.59
N THR A 240 -14.83 5.31 -4.45
CA THR A 240 -16.26 5.30 -4.14
C THR A 240 -16.48 4.56 -2.81
N PRO A 241 -17.65 4.64 -2.18
CA PRO A 241 -17.92 3.81 -1.00
C PRO A 241 -17.70 2.31 -1.24
N GLU A 242 -17.82 1.86 -2.49
CA GLU A 242 -17.81 0.43 -2.87
C GLU A 242 -16.52 0.00 -3.55
N SER A 243 -15.65 0.93 -3.99
CA SER A 243 -14.48 0.58 -4.81
C SER A 243 -13.31 1.51 -4.64
N LEU A 244 -12.13 0.98 -4.96
CA LEU A 244 -10.87 1.73 -5.06
C LEU A 244 -10.16 1.30 -6.36
N VAL A 245 -9.92 2.25 -7.28
CA VAL A 245 -9.34 1.98 -8.59
C VAL A 245 -8.21 2.97 -8.85
N ALA A 246 -7.01 2.48 -9.19
CA ALA A 246 -5.90 3.36 -9.59
C ALA A 246 -6.26 4.16 -10.84
N ASP A 247 -5.87 5.45 -10.87
CA ASP A 247 -6.22 6.34 -11.99
C ASP A 247 -5.00 7.03 -12.60
N ARG A 248 -4.39 8.00 -11.92
CA ARG A 248 -3.31 8.79 -12.50
C ARG A 248 -2.03 8.69 -11.70
N GLU A 249 -0.90 8.69 -12.42
CA GLU A 249 0.39 8.90 -11.76
C GLU A 249 0.45 10.28 -11.10
N VAL A 250 1.01 10.32 -9.90
CA VAL A 250 1.21 11.51 -9.10
C VAL A 250 2.71 11.79 -8.98
N LYS A 251 3.09 13.06 -9.14
CA LYS A 251 4.48 13.49 -8.99
C LYS A 251 5.00 13.15 -7.59
N VAL A 252 6.16 12.49 -7.53
CA VAL A 252 6.90 12.29 -6.27
C VAL A 252 7.96 13.38 -6.14
N VAL A 253 8.00 14.05 -4.99
CA VAL A 253 8.97 15.09 -4.63
C VAL A 253 9.70 14.62 -3.38
N LEU A 254 10.99 14.26 -3.52
CA LEU A 254 11.85 13.74 -2.45
C LEU A 254 12.61 14.82 -1.70
#